data_12a88a0e2135229f58f32a4f801f6908
#
_entry.id   12a88a0e2135229f58f32a4f801f6908
#
_cell.length_a   1.000
_cell.length_b   1.000
_cell.length_c   1.000
_cell.angle_alpha   90.00
_cell.angle_beta   90.00
_cell.angle_gamma   90.00
#
_symmetry.space_group_name_H-M   'P 1'
#
loop_
_entity.id
_entity.type
_entity.pdbx_description
1 polymer ?
#
loop_
_entity_poly.entity_id
_entity_poly.type
_entity_poly.pdbx_seq_one_letter_code
_entity_poly.pdbx_strand_id
1 'polypeptide(L)'
;IEKSKYFRNYKYINTTPENKADYNYIMFLKSWCLMETVKKKYNKTDFLAWLDFGFNHGGAVYTNPLEFDYLWEYDFEDKIYFFTPYGDNDKPIFHLVQSGEVCVSGTPYFVPAKLMGDYWNLMLSSMNSLLDVGLMDDDQTILLMAYRKNKDIFKLIKSDWFMPIKEYGGNHLTTIKSSQSKRQENIINKLIYKYRVKKRNNKYLKRISTIFLKDYLD
;
A
#
# COMPACT_ATOMS: atom_id res chain seq x y z
N ILE A 1 -0.75 -17.80 4.71
CA ILE A 1 -0.11 -16.64 5.39
C ILE A 1 0.24 -17.02 6.84
N GLU A 2 -0.74 -17.46 7.66
CA GLU A 2 -0.49 -17.83 9.06
C GLU A 2 0.52 -18.97 9.25
N LYS A 3 0.67 -19.83 8.24
CA LYS A 3 1.64 -20.93 8.24
C LYS A 3 3.06 -20.48 7.93
N SER A 4 3.27 -19.23 7.53
CA SER A 4 4.61 -18.71 7.28
C SER A 4 5.42 -18.68 8.57
N LYS A 5 6.60 -19.31 8.54
CA LYS A 5 7.53 -19.38 9.69
C LYS A 5 7.90 -18.00 10.21
N TYR A 6 8.08 -17.03 9.32
CA TYR A 6 8.50 -15.68 9.65
C TYR A 6 7.33 -14.76 10.01
N PHE A 7 6.14 -14.97 9.45
CA PHE A 7 4.96 -14.19 9.79
C PHE A 7 4.60 -14.29 11.27
N ARG A 8 4.67 -15.46 11.86
CA ARG A 8 4.39 -15.67 13.30
C ARG A 8 5.34 -14.90 14.22
N ASN A 9 6.56 -14.64 13.75
CA ASN A 9 7.61 -13.96 14.50
C ASN A 9 7.78 -12.50 14.10
N TYR A 10 7.11 -12.09 13.05
CA TYR A 10 7.16 -10.75 12.51
C TYR A 10 6.23 -9.86 13.32
N LYS A 11 6.83 -9.03 14.18
CA LYS A 11 6.07 -7.97 14.84
C LYS A 11 6.30 -6.71 14.05
N TYR A 12 5.25 -6.25 13.39
CA TYR A 12 5.23 -4.91 12.86
C TYR A 12 5.62 -3.90 13.94
N ILE A 13 6.25 -2.88 13.47
CA ILE A 13 6.79 -1.84 14.32
C ILE A 13 5.68 -1.00 14.93
N ASN A 14 4.67 -0.72 14.16
CA ASN A 14 3.41 -0.18 14.61
C ASN A 14 2.52 -1.38 14.90
N THR A 15 2.65 -1.95 16.07
CA THR A 15 1.83 -3.07 16.54
C THR A 15 0.42 -2.58 16.79
N THR A 16 -0.29 -2.21 15.74
CA THR A 16 -1.73 -2.13 15.78
C THR A 16 -2.28 -3.55 15.60
N PRO A 17 -3.47 -3.85 16.15
CA PRO A 17 -4.15 -5.12 15.94
C PRO A 17 -4.35 -5.50 14.47
N GLU A 18 -4.19 -4.53 13.59
CA GLU A 18 -4.45 -4.58 12.15
C GLU A 18 -3.42 -5.40 11.35
N ASN A 19 -2.24 -5.66 11.92
CA ASN A 19 -1.16 -6.40 11.23
C ASN A 19 -1.25 -7.92 11.44
N LYS A 20 -2.46 -8.45 11.54
CA LYS A 20 -2.70 -9.89 11.56
C LYS A 20 -2.73 -10.44 10.13
N ALA A 21 -2.58 -11.77 10.00
CA ALA A 21 -2.70 -12.47 8.72
C ALA A 21 -4.00 -12.13 7.99
N ASP A 22 -5.10 -12.04 8.74
CA ASP A 22 -6.42 -11.67 8.23
C ASP A 22 -6.44 -10.28 7.59
N TYR A 23 -5.77 -9.31 8.21
CA TYR A 23 -5.67 -7.96 7.66
C TYR A 23 -4.95 -7.96 6.32
N ASN A 24 -3.76 -8.55 6.25
CA ASN A 24 -2.99 -8.63 5.00
C ASN A 24 -3.76 -9.38 3.91
N TYR A 25 -4.48 -10.42 4.29
CA TYR A 25 -5.32 -11.16 3.37
C TYR A 25 -6.45 -10.29 2.81
N ILE A 26 -7.18 -9.57 3.68
CA ILE A 26 -8.25 -8.66 3.28
C ILE A 26 -7.71 -7.53 2.39
N MET A 27 -6.56 -6.95 2.73
CA MET A 27 -5.94 -5.92 1.90
C MET A 27 -5.59 -6.45 0.51
N PHE A 28 -5.05 -7.66 0.41
CA PHE A 28 -4.76 -8.30 -0.89
C PHE A 28 -6.02 -8.59 -1.71
N LEU A 29 -7.17 -8.89 -1.07
CA LEU A 29 -8.44 -9.14 -1.75
C LEU A 29 -8.94 -7.95 -2.57
N LYS A 30 -8.49 -6.72 -2.34
CA LYS A 30 -8.81 -5.55 -3.15
C LYS A 30 -8.55 -5.85 -4.64
N SER A 31 -7.37 -6.36 -4.95
CA SER A 31 -6.97 -6.70 -6.32
C SER A 31 -7.79 -7.85 -6.90
N TRP A 32 -8.12 -8.83 -6.08
CA TRP A 32 -9.00 -9.94 -6.47
C TRP A 32 -10.43 -9.46 -6.78
N CYS A 33 -10.98 -8.56 -5.96
CA CYS A 33 -12.31 -7.98 -6.20
C CYS A 33 -12.39 -7.24 -7.55
N LEU A 34 -11.36 -6.46 -7.89
CA LEU A 34 -11.29 -5.79 -9.18
C LEU A 34 -11.22 -6.81 -10.34
N MET A 35 -10.38 -7.83 -10.20
CA MET A 35 -10.26 -8.90 -11.20
C MET A 35 -11.59 -9.63 -11.40
N GLU A 36 -12.28 -10.02 -10.31
CA GLU A 36 -13.59 -10.68 -10.40
C GLU A 36 -14.67 -9.77 -11.01
N THR A 37 -14.59 -8.45 -10.77
CA THR A 37 -15.51 -7.47 -11.41
C THR A 37 -15.40 -7.51 -12.92
N VAL A 38 -14.19 -7.51 -13.47
CA VAL A 38 -13.95 -7.60 -14.91
C VAL A 38 -14.32 -8.98 -15.45
N LYS A 39 -13.91 -10.04 -14.79
CA LYS A 39 -14.20 -11.43 -15.18
C LYS A 39 -15.71 -11.70 -15.28
N LYS A 40 -16.48 -11.14 -14.37
CA LYS A 40 -17.94 -11.25 -14.33
C LYS A 40 -18.65 -10.20 -15.19
N LYS A 41 -17.89 -9.33 -15.89
CA LYS A 41 -18.42 -8.25 -16.74
C LYS A 41 -19.37 -7.29 -15.97
N TYR A 42 -19.05 -7.01 -14.71
CA TYR A 42 -19.82 -6.04 -13.92
C TYR A 42 -19.40 -4.59 -14.17
N ASN A 43 -18.18 -4.39 -14.71
CA ASN A 43 -17.71 -3.05 -15.09
C ASN A 43 -18.51 -2.52 -16.29
N LYS A 44 -18.88 -1.24 -16.22
CA LYS A 44 -19.57 -0.51 -17.31
C LYS A 44 -18.65 0.49 -18.02
N THR A 45 -17.42 0.60 -17.53
CA THR A 45 -16.40 1.55 -18.01
C THR A 45 -15.09 0.82 -18.28
N ASP A 46 -14.21 1.45 -19.05
CA ASP A 46 -12.90 0.91 -19.40
C ASP A 46 -11.90 0.97 -18.26
N PHE A 47 -12.17 1.73 -17.21
CA PHE A 47 -11.36 1.84 -16.01
C PHE A 47 -12.14 1.42 -14.76
N LEU A 48 -11.41 0.79 -13.84
CA LEU A 48 -11.90 0.50 -12.50
C LEU A 48 -11.08 1.33 -11.50
N ALA A 49 -11.76 1.88 -10.52
CA ALA A 49 -11.13 2.53 -9.38
C ALA A 49 -11.30 1.66 -8.14
N TRP A 50 -10.23 1.51 -7.37
CA TRP A 50 -10.34 1.06 -6.00
C TRP A 50 -10.36 2.27 -5.06
N LEU A 51 -11.35 2.32 -4.21
CA LEU A 51 -11.47 3.32 -3.17
C LEU A 51 -11.85 2.65 -1.86
N ASP A 52 -11.02 2.78 -0.84
CA ASP A 52 -11.32 2.26 0.50
C ASP A 52 -12.50 3.04 1.11
N PHE A 53 -13.41 2.35 1.78
CA PHE A 53 -14.55 2.98 2.42
C PHE A 53 -14.16 4.10 3.40
N GLY A 54 -13.03 3.92 4.08
CA GLY A 54 -12.48 4.89 5.04
C GLY A 54 -11.60 5.98 4.44
N PHE A 55 -11.54 6.15 3.11
CA PHE A 55 -10.62 7.05 2.42
C PHE A 55 -10.61 8.49 2.93
N ASN A 56 -11.74 8.99 3.41
CA ASN A 56 -11.89 10.37 3.90
C ASN A 56 -11.66 10.52 5.42
N HIS A 57 -11.25 9.45 6.11
CA HIS A 57 -10.97 9.47 7.56
C HIS A 57 -12.06 10.18 8.40
N GLY A 58 -13.33 9.88 8.14
CA GLY A 58 -14.46 10.47 8.84
C GLY A 58 -14.73 11.94 8.49
N GLY A 59 -14.38 12.38 7.29
CA GLY A 59 -14.58 13.77 6.86
C GLY A 59 -13.38 14.68 7.13
N ALA A 60 -12.23 14.10 7.46
CA ALA A 60 -11.03 14.88 7.81
C ALA A 60 -10.40 15.61 6.63
N VAL A 61 -10.71 15.22 5.39
CA VAL A 61 -10.12 15.80 4.17
C VAL A 61 -11.18 16.49 3.32
N TYR A 62 -12.21 15.77 2.92
CA TYR A 62 -13.32 16.28 2.11
C TYR A 62 -14.48 16.62 3.03
N THR A 63 -14.95 17.86 2.98
CA THR A 63 -15.86 18.40 3.98
C THR A 63 -17.33 18.30 3.62
N ASN A 64 -17.63 18.22 2.33
CA ASN A 64 -19.00 18.21 1.84
C ASN A 64 -19.36 16.86 1.20
N PRO A 65 -20.09 15.98 1.89
CA PRO A 65 -20.46 14.68 1.35
C PRO A 65 -21.38 14.77 0.12
N LEU A 66 -22.12 15.86 -0.05
CA LEU A 66 -23.01 16.05 -1.21
C LEU A 66 -22.23 16.22 -2.52
N GLU A 67 -20.97 16.63 -2.46
CA GLU A 67 -20.12 16.79 -3.63
C GLU A 67 -19.69 15.44 -4.23
N PHE A 68 -19.92 14.32 -3.53
CA PHE A 68 -19.62 12.97 -4.04
C PHE A 68 -20.73 12.39 -4.92
N ASP A 69 -21.84 13.08 -5.07
CA ASP A 69 -22.90 12.71 -6.04
C ASP A 69 -22.59 13.31 -7.41
N TYR A 70 -21.61 12.71 -8.11
CA TYR A 70 -21.20 13.15 -9.46
C TYR A 70 -20.74 11.96 -10.31
N LEU A 71 -20.80 12.16 -11.63
CA LEU A 71 -20.22 11.22 -12.57
C LEU A 71 -18.70 11.42 -12.61
N TRP A 72 -17.96 10.37 -12.26
CA TRP A 72 -16.50 10.43 -12.25
C TRP A 72 -15.96 10.28 -13.68
N GLU A 73 -15.39 11.35 -14.21
CA GLU A 73 -14.80 11.41 -15.53
C GLU A 73 -13.36 11.91 -15.45
N TYR A 74 -12.46 11.20 -16.10
CA TYR A 74 -11.07 11.59 -16.28
C TYR A 74 -10.48 10.86 -17.49
N ASP A 75 -9.68 11.55 -18.28
CA ASP A 75 -8.99 10.98 -19.45
C ASP A 75 -7.69 10.29 -19.02
N PHE A 76 -7.81 9.03 -18.64
CA PHE A 76 -6.69 8.21 -18.24
C PHE A 76 -5.95 7.63 -19.45
N GLU A 77 -4.61 7.69 -19.44
CA GLU A 77 -3.81 6.86 -20.33
C GLU A 77 -4.02 5.37 -20.00
N ASP A 78 -3.76 4.49 -20.96
CA ASP A 78 -3.85 3.02 -20.80
C ASP A 78 -2.75 2.46 -19.86
N LYS A 79 -2.73 2.94 -18.62
CA LYS A 79 -1.77 2.58 -17.56
C LYS A 79 -2.50 2.36 -16.25
N ILE A 80 -1.88 1.60 -15.37
CA ILE A 80 -2.33 1.44 -13.98
C ILE A 80 -1.80 2.61 -13.17
N TYR A 81 -2.70 3.46 -12.68
CA TYR A 81 -2.36 4.64 -11.88
C TYR A 81 -2.34 4.29 -10.41
N PHE A 82 -1.26 4.62 -9.74
CA PHE A 82 -1.16 4.56 -8.29
C PHE A 82 -0.24 5.66 -7.75
N PHE A 83 -0.31 5.93 -6.45
CA PHE A 83 0.17 7.18 -5.90
C PHE A 83 1.16 6.96 -4.77
N THR A 84 2.05 7.93 -4.61
CA THR A 84 3.05 7.94 -3.55
C THR A 84 3.29 9.38 -3.06
N PRO A 85 3.32 9.63 -1.75
CA PRO A 85 3.68 10.96 -1.24
C PRO A 85 5.18 11.23 -1.34
N TYR A 86 5.98 10.18 -1.55
CA TYR A 86 7.44 10.27 -1.48
C TYR A 86 8.13 10.24 -2.85
N GLY A 87 7.46 9.77 -3.91
CA GLY A 87 8.06 9.47 -5.21
C GLY A 87 8.57 8.03 -5.32
N ASP A 88 9.24 7.72 -6.45
CA ASP A 88 9.82 6.38 -6.65
C ASP A 88 10.88 6.10 -5.58
N ASN A 89 10.97 4.85 -5.15
CA ASN A 89 11.79 4.44 -4.02
C ASN A 89 12.54 3.15 -4.40
N ASP A 90 13.86 3.18 -4.31
CA ASP A 90 14.75 2.06 -4.68
C ASP A 90 15.13 1.17 -3.48
N LYS A 91 14.60 1.43 -2.29
CA LYS A 91 14.90 0.60 -1.12
C LYS A 91 14.55 -0.85 -1.38
N PRO A 92 15.39 -1.80 -0.93
CA PRO A 92 15.08 -3.23 -1.04
C PRO A 92 13.73 -3.56 -0.38
N ILE A 93 12.94 -4.40 -1.01
CA ILE A 93 11.63 -4.84 -0.47
C ILE A 93 11.77 -5.42 0.93
N PHE A 94 12.78 -6.25 1.15
CA PHE A 94 13.06 -6.81 2.49
C PHE A 94 13.20 -5.72 3.57
N HIS A 95 13.86 -4.60 3.23
CA HIS A 95 13.99 -3.48 4.15
C HIS A 95 12.65 -2.81 4.45
N LEU A 96 11.81 -2.62 3.42
CA LEU A 96 10.48 -2.02 3.57
C LEU A 96 9.59 -2.88 4.46
N VAL A 97 9.50 -4.18 4.15
CA VAL A 97 8.74 -5.16 4.95
C VAL A 97 9.24 -5.20 6.40
N GLN A 98 10.57 -5.24 6.61
CA GLN A 98 11.16 -5.28 7.94
C GLN A 98 10.91 -4.00 8.75
N SER A 99 10.95 -2.84 8.09
CA SER A 99 10.77 -1.54 8.75
C SER A 99 9.28 -1.16 8.90
N GLY A 100 8.37 -1.84 8.20
CA GLY A 100 6.96 -1.44 8.10
C GLY A 100 6.81 -0.07 7.41
N GLU A 101 7.68 0.21 6.43
CA GLU A 101 7.70 1.49 5.74
C GLU A 101 6.72 1.47 4.58
N VAL A 102 5.75 2.35 4.62
CA VAL A 102 4.76 2.52 3.56
C VAL A 102 5.31 3.46 2.50
N CYS A 103 5.38 3.00 1.25
CA CYS A 103 5.96 3.76 0.14
C CYS A 103 4.92 4.24 -0.88
N VAL A 104 3.83 3.52 -1.02
CA VAL A 104 2.75 3.84 -1.97
C VAL A 104 1.40 3.84 -1.28
N SER A 105 0.44 4.54 -1.86
CA SER A 105 -0.92 4.56 -1.32
C SER A 105 -1.66 3.28 -1.69
N GLY A 106 -2.38 2.69 -0.74
CA GLY A 106 -3.29 1.56 -0.97
C GLY A 106 -4.66 1.99 -1.49
N THR A 107 -4.89 3.30 -1.58
CA THR A 107 -6.14 3.89 -2.08
C THR A 107 -5.96 5.40 -2.34
N PRO A 108 -6.59 5.98 -3.39
CA PRO A 108 -7.19 5.29 -4.51
C PRO A 108 -6.12 4.75 -5.48
N TYR A 109 -6.51 3.85 -6.36
CA TYR A 109 -5.75 3.52 -7.56
C TYR A 109 -6.69 3.14 -8.70
N PHE A 110 -6.22 3.27 -9.95
CA PHE A 110 -7.06 3.10 -11.13
C PHE A 110 -6.43 2.07 -12.06
N VAL A 111 -7.24 1.14 -12.55
CA VAL A 111 -6.78 0.02 -13.38
C VAL A 111 -7.63 -0.05 -14.65
N PRO A 112 -7.03 0.03 -15.86
CA PRO A 112 -7.74 -0.26 -17.09
C PRO A 112 -8.27 -1.70 -17.10
N ALA A 113 -9.51 -1.91 -17.46
CA ALA A 113 -10.12 -3.24 -17.52
C ALA A 113 -9.31 -4.21 -18.40
N LYS A 114 -8.74 -3.73 -19.50
CA LYS A 114 -7.88 -4.52 -20.40
C LYS A 114 -6.56 -4.96 -19.78
N LEU A 115 -6.03 -4.24 -18.79
CA LEU A 115 -4.79 -4.61 -18.06
C LEU A 115 -5.06 -5.40 -16.79
N MET A 116 -6.32 -5.70 -16.47
CA MET A 116 -6.68 -6.35 -15.21
C MET A 116 -6.04 -7.73 -15.03
N GLY A 117 -5.90 -8.51 -16.11
CA GLY A 117 -5.22 -9.81 -16.07
C GLY A 117 -3.74 -9.69 -15.72
N ASP A 118 -3.03 -8.77 -16.37
CA ASP A 118 -1.62 -8.50 -16.10
C ASP A 118 -1.41 -7.96 -14.69
N TYR A 119 -2.26 -7.01 -14.27
CA TYR A 119 -2.26 -6.47 -12.91
C TYR A 119 -2.42 -7.56 -11.85
N TRP A 120 -3.45 -8.41 -12.01
CA TRP A 120 -3.69 -9.51 -11.07
C TRP A 120 -2.52 -10.50 -11.02
N ASN A 121 -1.97 -10.90 -12.17
CA ASN A 121 -0.83 -11.81 -12.22
C ASN A 121 0.41 -11.22 -11.54
N LEU A 122 0.68 -9.93 -11.72
CA LEU A 122 1.78 -9.23 -11.06
C LEU A 122 1.57 -9.14 -9.55
N MET A 123 0.36 -8.81 -9.09
CA MET A 123 0.04 -8.78 -7.67
C MET A 123 0.19 -10.16 -7.03
N LEU A 124 -0.38 -11.20 -7.66
CA LEU A 124 -0.29 -12.58 -7.17
C LEU A 124 1.15 -13.10 -7.13
N SER A 125 1.93 -12.87 -8.21
CA SER A 125 3.33 -13.28 -8.25
C SER A 125 4.20 -12.52 -7.24
N SER A 126 3.86 -11.28 -6.93
CA SER A 126 4.55 -10.47 -5.91
C SER A 126 4.27 -10.99 -4.52
N MET A 127 3.01 -11.29 -4.21
CA MET A 127 2.61 -11.93 -2.96
C MET A 127 3.32 -13.28 -2.77
N ASN A 128 3.31 -14.12 -3.80
CA ASN A 128 3.99 -15.43 -3.75
C ASN A 128 5.49 -15.29 -3.51
N SER A 129 6.15 -14.31 -4.14
CA SER A 129 7.58 -14.04 -3.90
C SER A 129 7.88 -13.70 -2.44
N LEU A 130 6.99 -13.05 -1.71
CA LEU A 130 7.14 -12.82 -0.27
C LEU A 130 6.90 -14.11 0.52
N LEU A 131 5.86 -14.87 0.17
CA LEU A 131 5.51 -16.13 0.84
C LEU A 131 6.61 -17.19 0.70
N ASP A 132 7.26 -17.27 -0.48
CA ASP A 132 8.36 -18.20 -0.76
C ASP A 132 9.55 -17.99 0.19
N VAL A 133 9.79 -16.74 0.62
CA VAL A 133 10.82 -16.42 1.61
C VAL A 133 10.26 -16.31 3.03
N GLY A 134 9.02 -16.75 3.25
CA GLY A 134 8.37 -16.75 4.58
C GLY A 134 7.94 -15.39 5.08
N LEU A 135 7.84 -14.39 4.21
CA LEU A 135 7.39 -13.03 4.52
C LEU A 135 5.96 -12.79 4.04
N MET A 136 5.34 -11.76 4.56
CA MET A 136 4.09 -11.19 4.06
C MET A 136 4.01 -9.73 4.48
N ASP A 137 3.37 -8.93 3.64
CA ASP A 137 3.06 -7.52 3.91
C ASP A 137 1.69 -7.18 3.34
N ASP A 138 1.25 -5.94 3.52
CA ASP A 138 -0.01 -5.45 3.00
C ASP A 138 0.01 -5.21 1.48
N ASP A 139 -1.12 -4.79 0.94
CA ASP A 139 -1.30 -4.50 -0.49
C ASP A 139 -0.37 -3.43 -1.03
N GLN A 140 0.08 -2.49 -0.21
CA GLN A 140 0.93 -1.37 -0.62
C GLN A 140 2.34 -1.84 -1.03
N THR A 141 2.95 -2.70 -0.22
CA THR A 141 4.24 -3.31 -0.57
C THR A 141 4.12 -4.25 -1.78
N ILE A 142 3.03 -5.03 -1.84
CA ILE A 142 2.78 -5.94 -2.98
C ILE A 142 2.57 -5.15 -4.27
N LEU A 143 1.85 -4.03 -4.23
CA LEU A 143 1.66 -3.11 -5.37
C LEU A 143 2.99 -2.50 -5.84
N LEU A 144 3.84 -2.07 -4.92
CA LEU A 144 5.18 -1.58 -5.26
C LEU A 144 6.03 -2.67 -5.92
N MET A 145 5.95 -3.91 -5.44
CA MET A 145 6.64 -5.05 -6.07
C MET A 145 6.11 -5.33 -7.48
N ALA A 146 4.80 -5.29 -7.67
CA ALA A 146 4.16 -5.46 -8.98
C ALA A 146 4.65 -4.38 -9.98
N TYR A 147 4.67 -3.12 -9.55
CA TYR A 147 5.24 -2.01 -10.31
C TYR A 147 6.70 -2.25 -10.70
N ARG A 148 7.54 -2.68 -9.77
CA ARG A 148 8.96 -2.93 -10.04
C ARG A 148 9.20 -4.09 -11.00
N LYS A 149 8.29 -5.07 -11.05
CA LYS A 149 8.36 -6.19 -12.01
C LYS A 149 8.06 -5.78 -13.45
N ASN A 150 7.18 -4.80 -13.65
CA ASN A 150 6.81 -4.32 -14.98
C ASN A 150 6.36 -2.85 -14.92
N LYS A 151 7.33 -1.94 -14.96
CA LYS A 151 7.06 -0.49 -14.89
C LYS A 151 6.26 0.03 -16.09
N ASP A 152 6.30 -0.66 -17.22
CA ASP A 152 5.74 -0.16 -18.48
C ASP A 152 4.21 -0.04 -18.48
N ILE A 153 3.53 -0.88 -17.73
CA ILE A 153 2.07 -0.83 -17.61
C ILE A 153 1.58 0.03 -16.46
N PHE A 154 2.47 0.61 -15.65
CA PHE A 154 2.14 1.42 -14.50
C PHE A 154 2.47 2.90 -14.69
N LYS A 155 1.78 3.75 -13.96
CA LYS A 155 2.07 5.18 -13.79
C LYS A 155 2.08 5.50 -12.31
N LEU A 156 3.29 5.55 -11.73
CA LEU A 156 3.49 5.96 -10.34
C LEU A 156 3.53 7.48 -10.29
N ILE A 157 2.64 8.08 -9.51
CA ILE A 157 2.46 9.52 -9.43
C ILE A 157 2.73 10.01 -8.02
N LYS A 158 3.53 11.06 -7.92
CA LYS A 158 3.72 11.76 -6.66
C LYS A 158 2.48 12.61 -6.36
N SER A 159 1.75 12.26 -5.30
CA SER A 159 0.59 12.99 -4.79
C SER A 159 0.48 12.81 -3.29
N ASP A 160 -0.32 13.63 -2.64
CA ASP A 160 -0.70 13.42 -1.23
C ASP A 160 -1.55 12.16 -1.07
N TRP A 161 -1.64 11.63 0.15
CA TRP A 161 -2.45 10.42 0.46
C TRP A 161 -3.92 10.56 0.09
N PHE A 162 -4.47 11.77 0.10
CA PHE A 162 -5.90 12.02 -0.02
C PHE A 162 -6.29 12.79 -1.28
N MET A 163 -5.33 13.44 -1.93
CA MET A 163 -5.60 14.30 -3.09
C MET A 163 -5.89 13.60 -4.40
N PRO A 164 -5.50 12.35 -4.66
CA PRO A 164 -5.71 11.73 -5.98
C PRO A 164 -7.17 11.70 -6.45
N ILE A 165 -8.15 11.59 -5.54
CA ILE A 165 -9.58 11.66 -5.93
C ILE A 165 -9.90 13.03 -6.54
N LYS A 166 -9.40 14.10 -5.93
CA LYS A 166 -9.62 15.47 -6.42
C LYS A 166 -8.84 15.74 -7.70
N GLU A 167 -7.61 15.28 -7.78
CA GLU A 167 -6.71 15.51 -8.92
C GLU A 167 -7.13 14.74 -10.17
N TYR A 168 -7.80 13.59 -10.00
CA TYR A 168 -8.15 12.66 -11.07
C TYR A 168 -9.67 12.46 -11.20
N GLY A 169 -10.41 13.55 -11.39
CA GLY A 169 -11.83 13.55 -11.69
C GLY A 169 -12.73 14.29 -10.70
N GLY A 170 -12.22 14.60 -9.51
CA GLY A 170 -12.98 15.30 -8.47
C GLY A 170 -12.57 16.76 -8.25
N ASN A 171 -12.24 17.50 -9.29
CA ASN A 171 -11.72 18.88 -9.18
C ASN A 171 -12.62 19.83 -8.38
N HIS A 172 -13.94 19.60 -8.40
CA HIS A 172 -14.95 20.37 -7.68
C HIS A 172 -14.98 20.06 -6.17
N LEU A 173 -14.40 18.95 -5.71
CA LEU A 173 -14.44 18.55 -4.32
C LEU A 173 -13.77 19.57 -3.41
N THR A 174 -14.48 19.99 -2.37
CA THR A 174 -13.97 20.91 -1.36
C THR A 174 -13.15 20.16 -0.32
N THR A 175 -11.90 20.58 -0.15
CA THR A 175 -11.01 20.00 0.85
C THR A 175 -10.72 21.00 1.97
N ILE A 176 -10.58 20.50 3.20
CA ILE A 176 -9.92 21.29 4.23
C ILE A 176 -8.53 21.58 3.70
N LYS A 177 -8.22 22.85 3.41
CA LYS A 177 -6.83 23.24 3.26
C LYS A 177 -6.18 22.81 4.55
N SER A 178 -5.34 21.75 4.48
CA SER A 178 -4.47 21.46 5.58
C SER A 178 -3.75 22.78 5.80
N SER A 179 -4.14 23.53 6.82
CA SER A 179 -3.17 24.36 7.48
C SER A 179 -2.04 23.38 7.66
N GLN A 180 -0.97 23.56 6.89
CA GLN A 180 0.30 22.96 7.24
C GLN A 180 0.55 23.49 8.65
N SER A 181 -0.12 22.87 9.63
CA SER A 181 0.43 22.79 10.94
C SER A 181 1.73 22.06 10.64
N LYS A 182 2.79 22.87 10.40
CA LYS A 182 4.11 22.43 10.76
C LYS A 182 3.91 21.95 12.18
N ARG A 183 3.50 20.68 12.32
CA ARG A 183 3.69 19.94 13.52
C ARG A 183 5.18 20.14 13.72
N GLN A 184 5.54 21.05 14.63
CA GLN A 184 6.87 21.06 15.19
C GLN A 184 7.00 19.65 15.73
N GLU A 185 7.51 18.76 14.89
CA GLU A 185 7.85 17.41 15.32
C GLU A 185 8.82 17.65 16.45
N ASN A 186 8.30 17.47 17.65
CA ASN A 186 9.03 17.74 18.86
C ASN A 186 10.32 16.93 18.72
N ILE A 187 11.45 17.60 18.73
CA ILE A 187 12.79 17.00 18.53
C ILE A 187 12.93 15.75 19.42
N ILE A 188 12.30 15.78 20.59
CA ILE A 188 12.22 14.68 21.54
C ILE A 188 11.48 13.48 20.93
N ASN A 189 10.35 13.67 20.25
CA ASN A 189 9.61 12.58 19.59
C ASN A 189 10.41 11.98 18.43
N LYS A 190 11.15 12.78 17.70
CA LYS A 190 12.04 12.36 16.63
C LYS A 190 13.24 11.53 17.17
N LEU A 191 13.78 11.91 18.30
CA LEU A 191 14.84 11.18 19.00
C LEU A 191 14.31 9.87 19.60
N ILE A 192 13.14 9.88 20.22
CA ILE A 192 12.47 8.67 20.75
C ILE A 192 12.18 7.70 19.63
N TYR A 193 11.67 8.18 18.49
CA TYR A 193 11.42 7.35 17.31
C TYR A 193 12.74 6.71 16.80
N LYS A 194 13.80 7.50 16.59
CA LYS A 194 15.12 7.00 16.17
C LYS A 194 15.67 5.95 17.14
N TYR A 195 15.54 6.19 18.44
CA TYR A 195 15.99 5.24 19.48
C TYR A 195 15.19 3.93 19.42
N ARG A 196 13.86 4.01 19.28
CA ARG A 196 12.98 2.83 19.16
C ARG A 196 13.31 2.03 17.90
N VAL A 197 13.54 2.68 16.77
CA VAL A 197 13.95 2.04 15.51
C VAL A 197 15.31 1.34 15.69
N LYS A 198 16.31 2.00 16.26
CA LYS A 198 17.64 1.42 16.50
C LYS A 198 17.59 0.21 17.45
N LYS A 199 16.86 0.33 18.57
CA LYS A 199 16.68 -0.78 19.54
C LYS A 199 16.01 -1.99 18.90
N ARG A 200 15.09 -1.77 18.01
CA ARG A 200 14.35 -2.80 17.29
C ARG A 200 15.20 -3.49 16.24
N ASN A 201 15.91 -2.73 15.40
CA ASN A 201 16.84 -3.28 14.40
C ASN A 201 17.88 -4.18 15.06
N ASN A 202 18.42 -3.79 16.21
CA ASN A 202 19.34 -4.63 16.97
C ASN A 202 18.69 -5.93 17.49
N LYS A 203 17.42 -5.89 17.87
CA LYS A 203 16.68 -7.08 18.31
C LYS A 203 16.39 -8.03 17.14
N TYR A 204 16.13 -7.50 15.95
CA TYR A 204 15.92 -8.29 14.74
C TYR A 204 17.20 -8.91 14.22
N LEU A 205 18.30 -8.16 14.16
CA LEU A 205 19.62 -8.68 13.77
C LEU A 205 20.05 -9.83 14.69
N LYS A 206 19.84 -9.71 16.01
CA LYS A 206 20.06 -10.80 16.95
C LYS A 206 19.19 -12.04 16.69
N ARG A 207 17.92 -11.86 16.32
CA ARG A 207 17.01 -12.97 16.02
C ARG A 207 17.33 -13.64 14.69
N ILE A 208 17.63 -12.85 13.65
CA ILE A 208 18.04 -13.37 12.35
C ILE A 208 19.33 -14.17 12.49
N SER A 209 20.33 -13.65 13.19
CA SER A 209 21.58 -14.39 13.46
C SER A 209 21.34 -15.69 14.24
N THR A 210 20.41 -15.70 15.19
CA THR A 210 20.08 -16.90 15.97
C THR A 210 19.35 -17.95 15.11
N ILE A 211 18.51 -17.53 14.19
CA ILE A 211 17.79 -18.43 13.27
C ILE A 211 18.78 -19.00 12.24
N PHE A 212 19.60 -18.18 11.61
CA PHE A 212 20.60 -18.63 10.65
C PHE A 212 21.67 -19.53 11.28
N LEU A 213 22.12 -19.22 12.48
CA LEU A 213 23.09 -20.05 13.19
C LEU A 213 22.50 -21.41 13.64
N LYS A 214 21.21 -21.47 13.92
CA LYS A 214 20.53 -22.71 14.32
C LYS A 214 20.30 -23.66 13.14
N ASP A 215 19.98 -23.10 11.98
CA ASP A 215 19.79 -23.91 10.74
C ASP A 215 21.14 -24.37 10.12
N TYR A 216 22.29 -23.87 10.60
CA TYR A 216 23.63 -24.29 10.16
C TYR A 216 24.35 -25.22 11.17
N LEU A 217 23.82 -25.39 12.37
CA LEU A 217 24.44 -26.19 13.45
C LEU A 217 23.66 -27.48 13.77
N ASP A 218 22.48 -27.66 13.16
CA ASP A 218 21.71 -28.91 13.13
C ASP A 218 21.88 -29.61 11.75
#